data_88b5243f0e90ff5bb39daa8d893e0353
#
_entry.id   88b5243f0e90ff5bb39daa8d893e0353
#
_cell.length_a   1.000
_cell.length_b   1.000
_cell.length_c   1.000
_cell.angle_alpha   90.00
_cell.angle_beta   90.00
_cell.angle_gamma   90.00
#
_symmetry.space_group_name_H-M   'P 1'
#
loop_
_entity.id
_entity.type
_entity.pdbx_description
1 polymer ?
#
loop_
_entity_poly.entity_id
_entity_poly.type
_entity_poly.pdbx_seq_one_letter_code
_entity_poly.pdbx_strand_id
1 'polypeptide(L)'
;MIRIINLFFIIFFLLSAKAYSLIEIDITRGNLDPLPIAVSPLFQDDNSKRNSINELKIENVGSEISLVVENNLKISGLFNPLSKEAFLQKPDIAHLKPRFEDWALIKAQALITGKVTIEEK
;
A
#
# COMPACT_ATOMS: atom_id res chain seq x y z
N MET A 1 -51.49 -0.38 -12.49
CA MET A 1 -50.44 0.51 -11.93
C MET A 1 -49.55 -0.19 -10.93
N ILE A 2 -50.05 -0.85 -9.90
CA ILE A 2 -49.25 -1.54 -8.86
C ILE A 2 -48.31 -2.62 -9.44
N ARG A 3 -48.74 -3.38 -10.45
CA ARG A 3 -47.92 -4.41 -11.10
C ARG A 3 -46.70 -3.85 -11.87
N ILE A 4 -46.87 -2.67 -12.45
CA ILE A 4 -45.77 -1.98 -13.19
C ILE A 4 -44.76 -1.41 -12.22
N ILE A 5 -45.23 -0.89 -11.07
CA ILE A 5 -44.33 -0.36 -10.00
C ILE A 5 -43.51 -1.49 -9.38
N ASN A 6 -44.15 -2.67 -9.13
CA ASN A 6 -43.43 -3.83 -8.62
C ASN A 6 -42.36 -4.34 -9.63
N LEU A 7 -42.68 -4.35 -10.91
CA LEU A 7 -41.75 -4.77 -11.95
C LEU A 7 -40.54 -3.81 -12.02
N PHE A 8 -40.76 -2.51 -11.89
CA PHE A 8 -39.71 -1.49 -11.87
C PHE A 8 -38.81 -1.65 -10.65
N PHE A 9 -39.35 -1.98 -9.49
CA PHE A 9 -38.61 -2.20 -8.27
C PHE A 9 -37.70 -3.45 -8.33
N ILE A 10 -38.18 -4.52 -8.97
CA ILE A 10 -37.42 -5.76 -9.18
C ILE A 10 -36.26 -5.52 -10.15
N ILE A 11 -36.51 -4.77 -11.23
CA ILE A 11 -35.44 -4.41 -12.20
C ILE A 11 -34.40 -3.54 -11.55
N PHE A 12 -34.77 -2.57 -10.71
CA PHE A 12 -33.85 -1.70 -10.00
C PHE A 12 -32.97 -2.48 -8.99
N PHE A 13 -33.51 -3.50 -8.35
CA PHE A 13 -32.78 -4.35 -7.40
C PHE A 13 -31.79 -5.30 -8.10
N LEU A 14 -32.09 -5.73 -9.32
CA LEU A 14 -31.21 -6.58 -10.14
C LEU A 14 -30.02 -5.82 -10.74
N LEU A 15 -30.12 -4.50 -10.89
CA LEU A 15 -29.03 -3.64 -11.40
C LEU A 15 -27.99 -3.26 -10.33
N SER A 16 -28.22 -3.61 -9.07
CA SER A 16 -27.32 -3.29 -7.95
C SER A 16 -26.19 -4.32 -7.74
N ALA A 17 -25.92 -5.17 -8.71
CA ALA A 17 -24.79 -6.11 -8.65
C ALA A 17 -23.47 -5.34 -8.62
N LYS A 18 -22.82 -5.35 -7.46
CA LYS A 18 -21.45 -4.83 -7.32
C LYS A 18 -20.52 -5.70 -8.15
N ALA A 19 -19.97 -5.15 -9.23
CA ALA A 19 -18.91 -5.78 -9.97
C ALA A 19 -17.64 -5.71 -9.12
N TYR A 20 -17.22 -6.83 -8.52
CA TYR A 20 -15.90 -6.97 -7.95
C TYR A 20 -14.92 -7.16 -9.11
N SER A 21 -14.05 -6.19 -9.33
CA SER A 21 -12.92 -6.37 -10.25
C SER A 21 -11.94 -7.34 -9.60
N LEU A 22 -11.85 -8.54 -10.13
CA LEU A 22 -10.81 -9.49 -9.78
C LEU A 22 -9.54 -9.04 -10.49
N ILE A 23 -8.45 -8.84 -9.77
CA ILE A 23 -7.13 -8.61 -10.36
C ILE A 23 -6.67 -9.97 -10.88
N GLU A 24 -6.81 -10.20 -12.18
CA GLU A 24 -6.30 -11.40 -12.86
C GLU A 24 -4.83 -11.15 -13.24
N ILE A 25 -3.92 -11.82 -12.54
CA ILE A 25 -2.50 -11.81 -12.91
C ILE A 25 -2.29 -12.89 -13.97
N ASP A 26 -2.29 -12.51 -15.24
CA ASP A 26 -1.98 -13.41 -16.36
C ASP A 26 -0.46 -13.59 -16.47
N ILE A 27 0.04 -14.67 -15.91
CA ILE A 27 1.47 -15.05 -15.92
C ILE A 27 1.92 -15.62 -17.28
N THR A 28 1.02 -15.79 -18.24
CA THR A 28 1.31 -16.44 -19.53
C THR A 28 1.83 -15.49 -20.61
N ARG A 29 1.72 -14.19 -20.39
CA ARG A 29 2.27 -13.17 -21.31
C ARG A 29 3.62 -12.70 -20.79
N GLY A 30 4.67 -12.95 -21.54
CA GLY A 30 6.06 -12.56 -21.22
C GLY A 30 6.35 -11.06 -21.17
N ASN A 31 5.35 -10.22 -20.94
CA ASN A 31 5.46 -8.79 -20.71
C ASN A 31 4.48 -8.40 -19.60
N LEU A 32 4.84 -8.74 -18.36
CA LEU A 32 4.11 -8.29 -17.18
C LEU A 32 4.48 -6.83 -16.94
N ASP A 33 3.52 -5.92 -17.05
CA ASP A 33 3.72 -4.57 -16.54
C ASP A 33 3.84 -4.65 -15.01
N PRO A 34 4.99 -4.25 -14.43
CA PRO A 34 5.21 -4.37 -12.99
C PRO A 34 4.17 -3.58 -12.21
N LEU A 35 3.63 -4.17 -11.15
CA LEU A 35 2.60 -3.57 -10.30
C LEU A 35 3.14 -2.32 -9.61
N PRO A 36 2.54 -1.12 -9.81
CA PRO A 36 2.94 0.07 -9.09
C PRO A 36 2.68 -0.07 -7.59
N ILE A 37 3.75 0.00 -6.78
CA ILE A 37 3.67 -0.16 -5.33
C ILE A 37 4.29 1.01 -4.60
N ALA A 38 3.61 1.50 -3.57
CA ALA A 38 4.14 2.48 -2.65
C ALA A 38 4.78 1.77 -1.45
N VAL A 39 6.07 2.02 -1.22
CA VAL A 39 6.79 1.54 -0.03
C VAL A 39 7.06 2.75 0.86
N SER A 40 6.16 2.98 1.82
CA SER A 40 6.33 4.05 2.80
C SER A 40 7.50 3.73 3.73
N PRO A 41 8.34 4.70 4.10
CA PRO A 41 9.28 4.51 5.20
C PRO A 41 8.54 3.97 6.43
N LEU A 42 9.07 2.94 7.06
CA LEU A 42 8.46 2.41 8.27
C LEU A 42 8.62 3.43 9.40
N PHE A 43 7.54 3.67 10.12
CA PHE A 43 7.55 4.60 11.26
C PHE A 43 8.40 4.03 12.39
N GLN A 44 9.25 4.87 12.96
CA GLN A 44 10.06 4.56 14.13
C GLN A 44 9.81 5.63 15.20
N ASP A 45 9.38 5.23 16.38
CA ASP A 45 9.15 6.17 17.47
C ASP A 45 10.47 6.68 18.08
N ASP A 46 10.38 7.78 18.87
CA ASP A 46 11.57 8.42 19.42
C ASP A 46 12.29 7.57 20.48
N ASN A 47 11.58 6.64 21.14
CA ASN A 47 12.18 5.72 22.09
C ASN A 47 13.02 4.68 21.34
N SER A 48 12.51 4.14 20.25
CA SER A 48 13.23 3.21 19.38
C SER A 48 14.44 3.86 18.69
N LYS A 49 14.37 5.18 18.39
CA LYS A 49 15.51 5.92 17.82
C LYS A 49 16.67 6.04 18.80
N ARG A 50 16.40 6.26 20.08
CA ARG A 50 17.45 6.39 21.11
C ARG A 50 18.21 5.10 21.35
N ASN A 51 17.51 3.97 21.29
CA ASN A 51 18.10 2.65 21.53
C ASN A 51 18.96 2.16 20.34
N SER A 52 18.65 2.58 19.12
CA SER A 52 19.44 2.23 17.94
C SER A 52 20.79 2.95 17.85
N ILE A 53 20.98 4.07 18.57
CA ILE A 53 22.15 4.95 18.43
C ILE A 53 23.40 4.36 19.09
N ASN A 54 23.29 3.48 20.10
CA ASN A 54 24.43 3.08 20.92
C ASN A 54 25.32 1.99 20.32
N GLU A 55 24.84 1.16 19.38
CA GLU A 55 25.63 0.06 18.82
C GLU A 55 25.84 0.08 17.29
N LEU A 56 24.92 0.60 16.49
CA LEU A 56 24.94 0.43 15.04
C LEU A 56 25.03 1.72 14.20
N LYS A 57 25.07 2.92 14.77
CA LYS A 57 25.09 4.20 14.02
C LYS A 57 23.97 4.37 12.96
N ILE A 58 22.88 3.60 13.02
CA ILE A 58 21.78 3.69 12.06
C ILE A 58 20.73 4.61 12.66
N GLU A 59 20.72 5.86 12.22
CA GLU A 59 19.79 6.88 12.73
C GLU A 59 18.32 6.62 12.37
N ASN A 60 18.06 5.78 11.35
CA ASN A 60 16.72 5.58 10.84
C ASN A 60 16.51 4.15 10.29
N VAL A 61 16.43 3.18 11.21
CA VAL A 61 16.23 1.76 10.89
C VAL A 61 14.97 1.53 10.04
N GLY A 62 13.89 2.27 10.32
CA GLY A 62 12.65 2.15 9.57
C GLY A 62 12.79 2.49 8.09
N SER A 63 13.55 3.55 7.78
CA SER A 63 13.86 3.92 6.39
C SER A 63 14.77 2.90 5.72
N GLU A 64 15.78 2.41 6.41
CA GLU A 64 16.72 1.41 5.87
C GLU A 64 16.02 0.10 5.51
N ILE A 65 15.16 -0.40 6.40
CA ILE A 65 14.34 -1.59 6.12
C ILE A 65 13.47 -1.34 4.89
N SER A 66 12.83 -0.17 4.78
CA SER A 66 11.99 0.17 3.64
C SER A 66 12.76 0.20 2.33
N LEU A 67 14.02 0.69 2.34
CA LEU A 67 14.89 0.66 1.17
C LEU A 67 15.24 -0.77 0.73
N VAL A 68 15.54 -1.65 1.68
CA VAL A 68 15.82 -3.07 1.37
C VAL A 68 14.59 -3.72 0.75
N VAL A 69 13.40 -3.49 1.32
CA VAL A 69 12.13 -4.02 0.79
C VAL A 69 11.88 -3.48 -0.63
N GLU A 70 12.03 -2.17 -0.83
CA GLU A 70 11.85 -1.51 -2.12
C GLU A 70 12.79 -2.12 -3.20
N ASN A 71 14.07 -2.26 -2.87
CA ASN A 71 15.05 -2.86 -3.78
C ASN A 71 14.72 -4.31 -4.14
N ASN A 72 14.32 -5.12 -3.16
CA ASN A 72 13.95 -6.51 -3.41
C ASN A 72 12.71 -6.63 -4.28
N LEU A 73 11.71 -5.79 -4.07
CA LEU A 73 10.51 -5.73 -4.91
C LEU A 73 10.86 -5.33 -6.34
N LYS A 74 11.71 -4.32 -6.51
CA LYS A 74 12.19 -3.88 -7.83
C LYS A 74 12.96 -4.97 -8.56
N ILE A 75 13.88 -5.66 -7.87
CA ILE A 75 14.69 -6.74 -8.45
C ILE A 75 13.82 -7.94 -8.87
N SER A 76 12.71 -8.19 -8.19
CA SER A 76 11.79 -9.27 -8.56
C SER A 76 11.19 -9.11 -9.96
N GLY A 77 11.18 -7.88 -10.52
CA GLY A 77 10.56 -7.56 -11.80
C GLY A 77 9.02 -7.55 -11.79
N LEU A 78 8.41 -7.92 -10.67
CA LEU A 78 6.94 -7.99 -10.53
C LEU A 78 6.34 -6.67 -10.03
N PHE A 79 7.16 -5.80 -9.43
CA PHE A 79 6.74 -4.56 -8.82
C PHE A 79 7.53 -3.38 -9.36
N ASN A 80 6.85 -2.22 -9.44
CA ASN A 80 7.45 -0.94 -9.76
C ASN A 80 7.26 0.01 -8.57
N PRO A 81 8.26 0.13 -7.68
CA PRO A 81 8.18 1.05 -6.55
C PRO A 81 8.06 2.49 -7.00
N LEU A 82 7.09 3.21 -6.42
CA LEU A 82 6.84 4.61 -6.70
C LEU A 82 7.80 5.52 -5.95
N SER A 83 8.13 6.68 -6.55
CA SER A 83 8.98 7.69 -5.90
C SER A 83 8.35 8.22 -4.62
N LYS A 84 9.15 8.31 -3.54
CA LYS A 84 8.71 8.78 -2.22
C LYS A 84 8.31 10.25 -2.21
N GLU A 85 8.84 11.04 -3.15
CA GLU A 85 8.48 12.45 -3.32
C GLU A 85 7.01 12.64 -3.74
N ALA A 86 6.41 11.61 -4.34
CA ALA A 86 4.99 11.63 -4.70
C ALA A 86 4.04 11.34 -3.54
N PHE A 87 4.55 10.90 -2.39
CA PHE A 87 3.71 10.47 -1.28
C PHE A 87 3.03 11.64 -0.58
N LEU A 88 1.70 11.60 -0.52
CA LEU A 88 0.87 12.64 0.09
C LEU A 88 0.71 12.46 1.61
N GLN A 89 0.89 11.24 2.09
CA GLN A 89 0.71 10.89 3.49
C GLN A 89 2.05 10.56 4.16
N LYS A 90 2.29 11.16 5.33
CA LYS A 90 3.52 10.91 6.09
C LYS A 90 3.51 9.54 6.78
N PRO A 91 4.69 8.93 7.02
CA PRO A 91 4.81 7.59 7.61
C PRO A 91 4.17 7.46 9.01
N ASP A 92 4.26 8.51 9.84
CA ASP A 92 3.69 8.57 11.18
C ASP A 92 2.18 8.43 11.22
N ILE A 93 1.50 8.83 10.16
CA ILE A 93 0.05 8.70 10.00
C ILE A 93 -0.31 7.46 9.19
N ALA A 94 0.45 7.19 8.14
CA ALA A 94 0.16 6.10 7.19
C ALA A 94 0.17 4.72 7.86
N HIS A 95 1.03 4.49 8.87
CA HIS A 95 1.12 3.20 9.56
C HIS A 95 -0.09 2.93 10.48
N LEU A 96 -0.77 3.99 10.97
CA LEU A 96 -1.95 3.88 11.83
C LEU A 96 -3.24 3.85 11.03
N LYS A 97 -3.36 4.76 10.06
CA LYS A 97 -4.57 4.95 9.28
C LYS A 97 -4.23 5.37 7.85
N PRO A 98 -3.93 4.40 6.98
CA PRO A 98 -3.65 4.71 5.58
C PRO A 98 -4.92 5.26 4.89
N ARG A 99 -4.79 6.40 4.22
CA ARG A 99 -5.84 6.97 3.39
C ARG A 99 -5.67 6.47 1.96
N PHE A 100 -6.34 5.38 1.63
CA PHE A 100 -6.17 4.73 0.33
C PHE A 100 -6.48 5.62 -0.86
N GLU A 101 -7.34 6.63 -0.69
CA GLU A 101 -7.63 7.63 -1.73
C GLU A 101 -6.38 8.42 -2.14
N ASP A 102 -5.55 8.85 -1.18
CA ASP A 102 -4.31 9.57 -1.46
C ASP A 102 -3.31 8.70 -2.25
N TRP A 103 -3.25 7.41 -1.91
CA TRP A 103 -2.39 6.45 -2.61
C TRP A 103 -2.90 6.12 -4.01
N ALA A 104 -4.22 6.09 -4.20
CA ALA A 104 -4.83 5.92 -5.51
C ALA A 104 -4.56 7.10 -6.44
N LEU A 105 -4.50 8.34 -5.93
CA LEU A 105 -4.17 9.53 -6.72
C LEU A 105 -2.78 9.43 -7.38
N ILE A 106 -1.81 8.84 -6.69
CA ILE A 106 -0.47 8.59 -7.24
C ILE A 106 -0.36 7.26 -8.00
N LYS A 107 -1.50 6.62 -8.28
CA LYS A 107 -1.62 5.34 -9.01
C LYS A 107 -0.95 4.15 -8.32
N ALA A 108 -0.78 4.18 -7.01
CA ALA A 108 -0.36 3.01 -6.25
C ALA A 108 -1.48 1.96 -6.25
N GLN A 109 -1.14 0.74 -6.64
CA GLN A 109 -2.06 -0.41 -6.59
C GLN A 109 -1.85 -1.24 -5.33
N ALA A 110 -0.70 -1.08 -4.68
CA ALA A 110 -0.38 -1.69 -3.39
C ALA A 110 0.38 -0.69 -2.51
N LEU A 111 0.26 -0.85 -1.20
CA LEU A 111 0.94 -0.04 -0.20
C LEU A 111 1.59 -0.94 0.84
N ILE A 112 2.88 -0.70 1.10
CA ILE A 112 3.59 -1.23 2.26
C ILE A 112 3.80 -0.09 3.24
N THR A 113 3.32 -0.27 4.46
CA THR A 113 3.49 0.66 5.57
C THR A 113 3.54 -0.11 6.88
N GLY A 114 4.11 0.46 7.91
CA GLY A 114 4.20 -0.20 9.21
C GLY A 114 5.03 0.58 10.22
N LYS A 115 5.27 -0.05 11.38
CA LYS A 115 6.06 0.49 12.49
C LYS A 115 7.21 -0.47 12.83
N VAL A 116 8.38 0.10 13.11
CA VAL A 116 9.52 -0.60 13.68
C VAL A 116 9.59 -0.29 15.17
N THR A 117 9.71 -1.33 15.98
CA THR A 117 9.94 -1.23 17.43
C THR A 117 11.23 -1.99 17.75
N ILE A 118 12.14 -1.36 18.49
CA ILE A 118 13.39 -1.98 18.95
C ILE A 118 13.20 -2.34 20.42
N GLU A 119 13.32 -3.62 20.73
CA GLU A 119 13.24 -4.14 22.09
C GLU A 119 14.67 -4.47 22.58
N GLU A 120 15.04 -3.94 23.73
CA GLU A 120 16.25 -4.37 24.44
C GLU A 120 15.99 -5.68 25.16
N LYS A 121 16.92 -6.65 25.03
CA LYS A 121 16.91 -7.91 25.79
C LYS A 121 17.73 -7.78 27.06
#